data_8d5ffc184d1ce2215ac9e7eb22a0b17f
#
_entry.id   8d5ffc184d1ce2215ac9e7eb22a0b17f
#
_cell.length_a   1.000
_cell.length_b   1.000
_cell.length_c   1.000
_cell.angle_alpha   90.00
_cell.angle_beta   90.00
_cell.angle_gamma   90.00
#
_symmetry.space_group_name_H-M   'P 1'
#
loop_
_entity.id
_entity.type
_entity.pdbx_description
1 polymer ?
#
loop_
_entity_poly.entity_id
_entity_poly.type
_entity_poly.pdbx_seq_one_letter_code
_entity_poly.pdbx_strand_id
1 'polypeptide(L)'
;MKTDTLNIINADCLEYMRGVEDNHFDLAITSPPYNMNLRVNHRGDGYCSRQVTKEISTKYTGYSDNLPMEEYEKFIDGVLKELLRVSNTVFFNIQMITGNKPALFRLLGKYAEEIKEVIIWDKGHGQPAIGEGVMNSRFEFLIILGGRPITRAFKDARFKRGTLDNVWDMYNKPSRVKGHRASFPVELVYKILKSFGQSGCKVIDPFLGTGTTAVACEWFGAECTGVEIDEDYFKAACDRIKSESSQISLAELIRRNMDEELEELFR
;
A
#
# COMPACT_ATOMS: atom_id res chain seq x y z
N MET A 1 -14.59 -10.63 -5.24
CA MET A 1 -15.19 -9.73 -6.26
C MET A 1 -14.31 -9.81 -7.51
N LYS A 2 -14.89 -9.97 -8.69
CA LYS A 2 -14.15 -10.05 -9.95
C LYS A 2 -14.83 -9.18 -11.00
N THR A 3 -14.03 -8.36 -11.67
CA THR A 3 -14.38 -7.59 -12.88
C THR A 3 -13.39 -7.92 -13.99
N ASP A 4 -13.40 -7.24 -15.11
CA ASP A 4 -12.43 -7.43 -16.19
C ASP A 4 -11.01 -7.06 -15.78
N THR A 5 -10.86 -6.08 -14.89
CA THR A 5 -9.56 -5.53 -14.43
C THR A 5 -9.22 -5.82 -12.98
N LEU A 6 -10.21 -6.18 -12.15
CA LEU A 6 -10.00 -6.39 -10.70
C LEU A 6 -10.37 -7.80 -10.27
N ASN A 7 -9.47 -8.42 -9.50
CA ASN A 7 -9.68 -9.72 -8.86
C ASN A 7 -9.42 -9.60 -7.35
N ILE A 8 -10.48 -9.39 -6.57
CA ILE A 8 -10.39 -9.19 -5.12
C ILE A 8 -10.82 -10.46 -4.39
N ILE A 9 -9.95 -10.99 -3.53
CA ILE A 9 -10.05 -12.33 -2.96
C ILE A 9 -9.98 -12.23 -1.43
N ASN A 10 -10.87 -12.93 -0.74
CA ASN A 10 -10.77 -13.10 0.70
C ASN A 10 -10.03 -14.41 0.98
N ALA A 11 -8.73 -14.32 1.35
CA ALA A 11 -7.85 -15.46 1.57
C ALA A 11 -6.59 -15.06 2.37
N ASP A 12 -5.82 -16.06 2.82
CA ASP A 12 -4.45 -15.86 3.28
C ASP A 12 -3.53 -15.53 2.11
N CYS A 13 -2.71 -14.48 2.26
CA CYS A 13 -1.87 -13.97 1.19
C CYS A 13 -0.75 -14.94 0.79
N LEU A 14 -0.16 -15.67 1.74
CA LEU A 14 0.90 -16.64 1.46
C LEU A 14 0.33 -17.89 0.78
N GLU A 15 -0.85 -18.34 1.21
CA GLU A 15 -1.54 -19.45 0.58
C GLU A 15 -1.89 -19.11 -0.87
N TYR A 16 -2.45 -17.92 -1.10
CA TYR A 16 -2.75 -17.45 -2.44
C TYR A 16 -1.50 -17.37 -3.33
N MET A 17 -0.45 -16.68 -2.88
CA MET A 17 0.75 -16.46 -3.67
C MET A 17 1.47 -17.75 -4.04
N ARG A 18 1.46 -18.79 -3.18
CA ARG A 18 2.05 -20.11 -3.51
C ARG A 18 1.43 -20.76 -4.74
N GLY A 19 0.18 -20.46 -5.05
CA GLY A 19 -0.52 -20.94 -6.23
C GLY A 19 -0.28 -20.12 -7.50
N VAL A 20 0.46 -19.03 -7.41
CA VAL A 20 0.75 -18.11 -8.52
C VAL A 20 2.07 -18.49 -9.18
N GLU A 21 2.13 -18.38 -10.50
CA GLU A 21 3.35 -18.62 -11.29
C GLU A 21 4.41 -17.54 -11.02
N ASP A 22 5.68 -17.87 -11.24
CA ASP A 22 6.79 -16.93 -11.11
C ASP A 22 6.65 -15.79 -12.11
N ASN A 23 6.94 -14.56 -11.67
CA ASN A 23 6.88 -13.32 -12.47
C ASN A 23 5.52 -13.09 -13.16
N HIS A 24 4.43 -13.53 -12.52
CA HIS A 24 3.08 -13.35 -13.04
C HIS A 24 2.64 -11.88 -13.05
N PHE A 25 3.10 -11.11 -12.05
CA PHE A 25 2.77 -9.69 -11.90
C PHE A 25 3.93 -8.80 -12.32
N ASP A 26 3.60 -7.67 -12.92
CA ASP A 26 4.59 -6.63 -13.24
C ASP A 26 5.04 -5.90 -11.98
N LEU A 27 4.08 -5.57 -11.11
CA LEU A 27 4.31 -4.84 -9.87
C LEU A 27 3.61 -5.51 -8.69
N ALA A 28 4.28 -5.52 -7.55
CA ALA A 28 3.62 -5.66 -6.25
C ALA A 28 3.65 -4.31 -5.55
N ILE A 29 2.50 -3.82 -5.08
CA ILE A 29 2.40 -2.56 -4.35
C ILE A 29 1.63 -2.84 -3.07
N THR A 30 2.30 -2.77 -1.92
CA THR A 30 1.70 -3.27 -0.69
C THR A 30 2.24 -2.63 0.58
N SER A 31 1.43 -2.69 1.63
CA SER A 31 1.78 -2.28 2.99
C SER A 31 1.36 -3.40 3.97
N PRO A 32 2.31 -4.21 4.45
CA PRO A 32 2.00 -5.30 5.36
C PRO A 32 1.57 -4.79 6.74
N PRO A 33 1.03 -5.65 7.61
CA PRO A 33 0.83 -5.33 9.01
C PRO A 33 2.13 -4.89 9.68
N TYR A 34 2.08 -3.82 10.50
CA TYR A 34 3.29 -3.22 11.08
C TYR A 34 3.68 -3.80 12.44
N ASN A 35 2.94 -4.76 12.97
CA ASN A 35 3.13 -5.31 14.32
C ASN A 35 2.99 -4.23 15.41
N MET A 36 1.95 -3.41 15.29
CA MET A 36 1.79 -2.18 16.07
C MET A 36 1.47 -2.43 17.54
N ASN A 37 1.02 -3.63 17.92
CA ASN A 37 0.57 -3.95 19.28
C ASN A 37 -0.30 -2.82 19.86
N LEU A 38 -1.43 -2.55 19.22
CA LEU A 38 -2.34 -1.48 19.60
C LEU A 38 -2.87 -1.74 21.03
N ARG A 39 -2.12 -1.25 22.03
CA ARG A 39 -2.57 -1.28 23.42
C ARG A 39 -3.68 -0.26 23.59
N VAL A 40 -4.87 -0.71 23.88
CA VAL A 40 -5.93 0.14 24.44
C VAL A 40 -5.55 0.44 25.89
N ASN A 41 -4.77 1.49 26.10
CA ASN A 41 -4.49 1.96 27.46
C ASN A 41 -5.70 2.74 27.97
N HIS A 42 -6.54 2.09 28.75
CA HIS A 42 -7.47 2.76 29.66
C HIS A 42 -6.68 3.37 30.82
N ARG A 43 -6.06 4.53 30.63
CA ARG A 43 -5.64 5.37 31.75
C ARG A 43 -6.69 6.46 31.95
N GLY A 44 -7.21 6.51 33.19
CA GLY A 44 -8.32 7.39 33.59
C GLY A 44 -7.98 8.88 33.77
N ASP A 45 -6.99 9.41 33.06
CA ASP A 45 -6.48 10.76 33.18
C ASP A 45 -6.79 11.69 31.98
N GLY A 46 -7.87 11.39 31.26
CA GLY A 46 -8.44 12.31 30.27
C GLY A 46 -7.66 12.48 28.97
N TYR A 47 -6.51 11.88 28.82
CA TYR A 47 -5.76 11.83 27.56
C TYR A 47 -6.28 10.66 26.71
N CYS A 48 -7.38 10.90 26.02
CA CYS A 48 -7.81 10.01 24.94
C CYS A 48 -6.71 9.99 23.87
N SER A 49 -5.92 8.91 23.80
CA SER A 49 -5.23 8.62 22.55
C SER A 49 -6.31 8.56 21.47
N ARG A 50 -6.14 9.28 20.37
CA ARG A 50 -7.11 9.40 19.26
C ARG A 50 -7.48 8.06 18.60
N GLN A 51 -7.10 6.93 19.20
CA GLN A 51 -7.30 5.56 18.70
C GLN A 51 -8.49 4.85 19.36
N VAL A 52 -9.18 5.47 20.30
CA VAL A 52 -10.38 4.87 20.91
C VAL A 52 -11.62 5.49 20.28
N THR A 53 -11.97 5.07 19.11
CA THR A 53 -13.36 5.11 18.66
C THR A 53 -13.95 3.74 18.89
N LYS A 54 -14.96 3.67 19.76
CA LYS A 54 -15.67 2.47 20.21
C LYS A 54 -16.38 1.67 19.09
N GLU A 55 -16.24 2.06 17.82
CA GLU A 55 -17.10 1.57 16.75
C GLU A 55 -16.40 0.73 15.68
N ILE A 56 -15.07 0.54 15.79
CA ILE A 56 -14.34 -0.29 14.82
C ILE A 56 -13.36 -1.14 15.58
N SER A 57 -13.50 -2.44 15.39
CA SER A 57 -12.56 -3.44 15.86
C SER A 57 -11.13 -2.99 15.50
N THR A 58 -10.35 -2.58 16.50
CA THR A 58 -8.92 -2.33 16.35
C THR A 58 -8.13 -3.64 16.24
N LYS A 59 -8.84 -4.76 16.11
CA LYS A 59 -8.31 -6.10 15.93
C LYS A 59 -8.81 -6.62 14.60
N TYR A 60 -7.88 -7.02 13.76
CA TYR A 60 -8.19 -7.87 12.63
C TYR A 60 -8.86 -9.15 13.15
N THR A 61 -9.96 -9.57 12.55
CA THR A 61 -10.66 -10.80 12.95
C THR A 61 -9.90 -12.06 12.54
N GLY A 62 -9.06 -11.97 11.50
CA GLY A 62 -8.27 -13.07 10.97
C GLY A 62 -6.76 -12.98 11.21
N TYR A 63 -6.24 -11.89 11.81
CA TYR A 63 -4.81 -11.70 12.03
C TYR A 63 -4.52 -10.96 13.34
N SER A 64 -3.45 -11.38 14.05
CA SER A 64 -2.97 -10.69 15.26
C SER A 64 -1.82 -9.75 14.92
N ASP A 65 -2.08 -8.44 14.91
CA ASP A 65 -1.03 -7.40 14.69
C ASP A 65 -0.16 -7.19 15.95
N ASN A 66 0.20 -8.29 16.60
CA ASN A 66 1.03 -8.36 17.81
C ASN A 66 1.74 -9.71 17.90
N LEU A 67 2.49 -10.05 16.87
CA LEU A 67 3.30 -11.26 16.86
C LEU A 67 4.59 -11.07 17.69
N PRO A 68 5.12 -12.14 18.31
CA PRO A 68 6.49 -12.17 18.77
C PRO A 68 7.44 -11.77 17.63
N MET A 69 8.55 -11.08 17.96
CA MET A 69 9.45 -10.50 16.95
C MET A 69 9.97 -11.51 15.93
N GLU A 70 10.31 -12.71 16.38
CA GLU A 70 10.81 -13.78 15.51
C GLU A 70 9.72 -14.33 14.56
N GLU A 71 8.50 -14.45 15.06
CA GLU A 71 7.35 -14.89 14.23
C GLU A 71 6.98 -13.82 13.21
N TYR A 72 6.99 -12.54 13.61
CA TYR A 72 6.77 -11.43 12.70
C TYR A 72 7.84 -11.37 11.61
N GLU A 73 9.12 -11.50 11.99
CA GLU A 73 10.22 -11.53 11.02
C GLU A 73 10.07 -12.68 10.02
N LYS A 74 9.76 -13.88 10.51
CA LYS A 74 9.53 -15.07 9.66
C LYS A 74 8.33 -14.88 8.72
N PHE A 75 7.27 -14.25 9.22
CA PHE A 75 6.09 -13.95 8.41
C PHE A 75 6.42 -12.98 7.27
N ILE A 76 7.05 -11.83 7.59
CA ILE A 76 7.43 -10.83 6.57
C ILE A 76 8.50 -11.38 5.61
N ASP A 77 9.42 -12.21 6.09
CA ASP A 77 10.39 -12.92 5.24
C ASP A 77 9.68 -13.80 4.21
N GLY A 78 8.70 -14.57 4.66
CA GLY A 78 7.86 -15.39 3.77
C GLY A 78 7.14 -14.54 2.72
N VAL A 79 6.58 -13.42 3.13
CA VAL A 79 5.89 -12.48 2.24
C VAL A 79 6.85 -11.89 1.20
N LEU A 80 8.01 -11.36 1.62
CA LEU A 80 9.00 -10.79 0.70
C LEU A 80 9.51 -11.82 -0.30
N LYS A 81 9.76 -13.05 0.15
CA LYS A 81 10.18 -14.15 -0.72
C LYS A 81 9.15 -14.44 -1.81
N GLU A 82 7.88 -14.56 -1.44
CA GLU A 82 6.81 -14.82 -2.42
C GLU A 82 6.59 -13.61 -3.34
N LEU A 83 6.60 -12.38 -2.83
CA LEU A 83 6.48 -11.18 -3.64
C LEU A 83 7.59 -11.08 -4.69
N LEU A 84 8.85 -11.36 -4.32
CA LEU A 84 9.99 -11.38 -5.24
C LEU A 84 9.93 -12.53 -6.25
N ARG A 85 9.21 -13.60 -5.93
CA ARG A 85 8.98 -14.72 -6.86
C ARG A 85 7.89 -14.42 -7.88
N VAL A 86 6.75 -13.85 -7.41
CA VAL A 86 5.57 -13.67 -8.28
C VAL A 86 5.56 -12.33 -9.01
N SER A 87 6.46 -11.39 -8.67
CA SER A 87 6.45 -10.03 -9.23
C SER A 87 7.82 -9.58 -9.73
N ASN A 88 7.84 -8.79 -10.80
CA ASN A 88 9.08 -8.23 -11.36
C ASN A 88 9.66 -7.12 -10.49
N THR A 89 8.81 -6.27 -9.90
CA THR A 89 9.20 -5.18 -9.01
C THR A 89 8.23 -5.06 -7.84
N VAL A 90 8.77 -4.94 -6.64
CA VAL A 90 8.01 -4.86 -5.39
C VAL A 90 8.16 -3.47 -4.79
N PHE A 91 7.05 -2.80 -4.51
CA PHE A 91 6.95 -1.57 -3.74
C PHE A 91 6.39 -1.91 -2.36
N PHE A 92 7.27 -1.98 -1.39
CA PHE A 92 6.97 -2.42 -0.03
C PHE A 92 6.95 -1.22 0.91
N ASN A 93 5.76 -0.77 1.29
CA ASN A 93 5.60 0.37 2.20
C ASN A 93 5.57 -0.10 3.65
N ILE A 94 6.41 0.49 4.50
CA ILE A 94 6.47 0.14 5.91
C ILE A 94 6.92 1.31 6.79
N GLN A 95 6.23 1.54 7.90
CA GLN A 95 6.68 2.44 8.95
C GLN A 95 7.55 1.71 9.95
N MET A 96 8.72 2.26 10.26
CA MET A 96 9.57 1.76 11.33
C MET A 96 8.96 2.14 12.69
N ILE A 97 8.59 1.14 13.47
CA ILE A 97 8.05 1.29 14.82
C ILE A 97 8.72 0.32 15.80
N THR A 98 8.49 0.49 17.10
CA THR A 98 9.08 -0.39 18.13
C THR A 98 8.75 -1.87 17.92
N GLY A 99 7.54 -2.17 17.44
CA GLY A 99 7.05 -3.53 17.23
C GLY A 99 7.68 -4.26 16.04
N ASN A 100 8.34 -3.56 15.11
CA ASN A 100 8.91 -4.18 13.92
C ASN A 100 10.37 -3.81 13.64
N LYS A 101 10.91 -2.77 14.25
CA LYS A 101 12.23 -2.22 13.92
C LYS A 101 13.36 -3.27 13.81
N PRO A 102 13.58 -4.18 14.77
CA PRO A 102 14.64 -5.16 14.65
C PRO A 102 14.47 -6.11 13.47
N ALA A 103 13.24 -6.62 13.24
CA ALA A 103 12.92 -7.48 12.11
C ALA A 103 13.13 -6.75 10.78
N LEU A 104 12.63 -5.51 10.68
CA LEU A 104 12.76 -4.70 9.48
C LEU A 104 14.23 -4.53 9.06
N PHE A 105 15.12 -4.14 9.99
CA PHE A 105 16.53 -3.94 9.64
C PHE A 105 17.26 -5.25 9.32
N ARG A 106 16.92 -6.37 9.97
CA ARG A 106 17.48 -7.67 9.60
C ARG A 106 17.03 -8.11 8.21
N LEU A 107 15.75 -7.90 7.88
CA LEU A 107 15.21 -8.20 6.56
C LEU A 107 15.82 -7.31 5.48
N LEU A 108 15.98 -6.01 5.72
CA LEU A 108 16.68 -5.12 4.79
C LEU A 108 18.13 -5.56 4.55
N GLY A 109 18.83 -6.01 5.60
CA GLY A 109 20.16 -6.59 5.47
C GLY A 109 20.17 -7.91 4.68
N LYS A 110 19.17 -8.78 4.88
CA LYS A 110 19.02 -10.05 4.16
C LYS A 110 18.74 -9.84 2.67
N TYR A 111 17.88 -8.89 2.34
CA TYR A 111 17.48 -8.57 0.96
C TYR A 111 18.24 -7.37 0.37
N ALA A 112 19.41 -7.03 0.94
CA ALA A 112 20.17 -5.85 0.51
C ALA A 112 20.54 -5.88 -0.97
N GLU A 113 20.74 -7.06 -1.54
CA GLU A 113 21.05 -7.23 -2.96
C GLU A 113 19.85 -7.12 -3.89
N GLU A 114 18.64 -7.25 -3.38
CA GLU A 114 17.39 -7.08 -4.12
C GLU A 114 16.84 -5.64 -4.01
N ILE A 115 17.30 -4.85 -3.03
CA ILE A 115 16.87 -3.46 -2.86
C ILE A 115 17.44 -2.60 -3.97
N LYS A 116 16.57 -2.02 -4.79
CA LYS A 116 16.93 -1.10 -5.89
C LYS A 116 17.01 0.34 -5.42
N GLU A 117 16.07 0.77 -4.59
CA GLU A 117 15.98 2.13 -4.06
C GLU A 117 15.12 2.14 -2.79
N VAL A 118 15.30 3.16 -1.97
CA VAL A 118 14.43 3.46 -0.83
C VAL A 118 13.87 4.86 -1.02
N ILE A 119 12.57 4.97 -1.11
CA ILE A 119 11.86 6.24 -1.12
C ILE A 119 11.40 6.56 0.30
N ILE A 120 11.62 7.79 0.72
CA ILE A 120 11.05 8.34 1.95
C ILE A 120 9.70 8.99 1.60
N TRP A 121 8.63 8.36 2.03
CA TRP A 121 7.32 9.01 1.97
C TRP A 121 7.15 9.92 3.18
N ASP A 122 7.29 11.23 2.94
CA ASP A 122 7.07 12.28 3.96
C ASP A 122 5.58 12.60 4.06
N LYS A 123 5.01 12.36 5.23
CA LYS A 123 3.59 12.61 5.53
C LYS A 123 3.29 14.08 5.86
N GLY A 124 4.31 14.95 5.79
CA GLY A 124 4.21 16.39 6.06
C GLY A 124 4.23 16.73 7.54
N HIS A 125 3.57 15.97 8.39
CA HIS A 125 3.59 16.13 9.84
C HIS A 125 3.59 14.76 10.52
N GLY A 126 4.40 14.65 11.56
CA GLY A 126 4.45 13.44 12.36
C GLY A 126 3.22 13.32 13.27
N GLN A 127 2.83 12.09 13.54
CA GLN A 127 1.91 11.86 14.66
C GLN A 127 2.61 12.26 15.96
N PRO A 128 1.92 12.98 16.87
CA PRO A 128 2.49 13.34 18.15
C PRO A 128 3.01 12.10 18.89
N ALA A 129 4.21 12.21 19.42
CA ALA A 129 4.78 11.15 20.24
C ALA A 129 3.93 10.93 21.51
N ILE A 130 3.87 9.68 21.97
CA ILE A 130 3.05 9.27 23.12
C ILE A 130 3.72 9.67 24.46
N GLY A 131 5.00 10.06 24.46
CA GLY A 131 5.74 10.37 25.67
C GLY A 131 6.89 11.35 25.46
N GLU A 132 7.42 11.85 26.58
CA GLU A 132 8.61 12.71 26.57
C GLU A 132 9.84 11.95 26.02
N GLY A 133 10.71 12.68 25.32
CA GLY A 133 11.95 12.11 24.75
C GLY A 133 11.73 11.21 23.52
N VAL A 134 10.52 11.13 22.99
CA VAL A 134 10.19 10.36 21.77
C VAL A 134 9.97 11.31 20.59
N MET A 135 10.65 11.08 19.48
CA MET A 135 10.47 11.87 18.28
C MET A 135 9.14 11.54 17.57
N ASN A 136 8.52 12.55 16.96
CA ASN A 136 7.37 12.34 16.08
C ASN A 136 7.77 11.52 14.85
N SER A 137 6.98 10.52 14.49
CA SER A 137 7.19 9.73 13.28
C SER A 137 6.51 10.41 12.08
N ARG A 138 7.32 11.00 11.20
CA ARG A 138 6.84 11.81 10.06
C ARG A 138 6.85 11.06 8.74
N PHE A 139 7.67 10.04 8.59
CA PHE A 139 7.84 9.35 7.32
C PHE A 139 7.58 7.84 7.41
N GLU A 140 7.39 7.25 6.25
CA GLU A 140 7.43 5.81 6.05
C GLU A 140 8.44 5.47 4.96
N PHE A 141 8.98 4.24 5.00
CA PHE A 141 9.81 3.72 3.93
C PHE A 141 8.92 3.14 2.83
N LEU A 142 9.18 3.49 1.60
CA LEU A 142 8.72 2.77 0.42
C LEU A 142 9.95 2.12 -0.22
N ILE A 143 10.14 0.84 0.06
CA ILE A 143 11.31 0.07 -0.35
C ILE A 143 11.00 -0.56 -1.69
N ILE A 144 11.87 -0.31 -2.69
CA ILE A 144 11.73 -0.89 -4.01
C ILE A 144 12.71 -2.06 -4.13
N LEU A 145 12.15 -3.26 -4.31
CA LEU A 145 12.92 -4.48 -4.51
C LEU A 145 12.66 -5.03 -5.92
N GLY A 146 13.61 -5.74 -6.47
CA GLY A 146 13.48 -6.36 -7.79
C GLY A 146 14.59 -7.34 -8.09
N GLY A 147 14.49 -7.99 -9.25
CA GLY A 147 15.44 -9.03 -9.65
C GLY A 147 16.88 -8.53 -9.84
N ARG A 148 17.82 -9.46 -9.73
CA ARG A 148 19.27 -9.23 -9.98
C ARG A 148 19.57 -9.11 -11.50
N PRO A 149 20.61 -8.37 -11.93
CA PRO A 149 21.61 -7.68 -11.10
C PRO A 149 21.10 -6.36 -10.53
N ILE A 150 21.67 -5.94 -9.40
CA ILE A 150 21.33 -4.67 -8.74
C ILE A 150 21.75 -3.52 -9.64
N THR A 151 20.79 -2.82 -10.17
CA THR A 151 21.00 -1.52 -10.77
C THR A 151 19.96 -0.55 -10.22
N ARG A 152 20.35 0.69 -9.96
CA ARG A 152 19.38 1.74 -9.60
C ARG A 152 18.50 2.14 -10.80
N ALA A 153 18.85 1.69 -12.00
CA ALA A 153 18.06 1.94 -13.20
C ALA A 153 16.84 1.03 -13.27
N PHE A 154 15.70 1.58 -13.61
CA PHE A 154 14.47 0.88 -13.92
C PHE A 154 14.31 0.83 -15.44
N LYS A 155 14.28 -0.35 -16.04
CA LYS A 155 14.27 -0.52 -17.52
C LYS A 155 13.07 0.15 -18.18
N ASP A 156 11.90 0.05 -17.49
CA ASP A 156 10.62 0.49 -18.04
C ASP A 156 10.05 1.73 -17.32
N ALA A 157 10.94 2.49 -16.65
CA ALA A 157 10.55 3.70 -15.95
C ALA A 157 9.98 4.76 -16.90
N ARG A 158 8.89 5.39 -16.51
CA ARG A 158 8.21 6.43 -17.29
C ARG A 158 8.62 7.86 -16.91
N PHE A 159 9.54 8.01 -15.97
CA PHE A 159 10.07 9.32 -15.58
C PHE A 159 11.36 9.65 -16.33
N LYS A 160 11.55 10.92 -16.63
CA LYS A 160 12.78 11.44 -17.25
C LYS A 160 13.88 11.64 -16.22
N ARG A 161 15.13 11.62 -16.65
CA ARG A 161 16.28 11.92 -15.78
C ARG A 161 16.09 13.26 -15.07
N GLY A 162 16.25 13.26 -13.74
CA GLY A 162 16.18 14.46 -12.91
C GLY A 162 14.76 14.96 -12.61
N THR A 163 13.72 14.16 -12.89
CA THR A 163 12.32 14.57 -12.64
C THR A 163 11.64 13.82 -11.51
N LEU A 164 12.29 12.82 -10.93
CA LEU A 164 11.76 12.04 -9.82
C LEU A 164 12.84 11.89 -8.74
N ASP A 165 12.54 12.39 -7.55
CA ASP A 165 13.38 12.25 -6.36
C ASP A 165 12.94 11.06 -5.51
N ASN A 166 13.78 10.66 -4.56
CA ASN A 166 13.48 9.60 -3.60
C ASN A 166 12.95 10.11 -2.25
N VAL A 167 12.56 11.37 -2.16
CA VAL A 167 11.75 11.92 -1.08
C VAL A 167 10.43 12.40 -1.67
N TRP A 168 9.34 11.79 -1.23
CA TRP A 168 8.00 12.09 -1.74
C TRP A 168 7.17 12.78 -0.65
N ASP A 169 6.96 14.08 -0.84
CA ASP A 169 6.07 14.88 0.00
C ASP A 169 4.62 14.59 -0.40
N MET A 170 3.92 13.82 0.44
CA MET A 170 2.52 13.53 0.21
C MET A 170 1.78 13.60 1.55
N TYR A 171 1.01 14.65 1.71
CA TYR A 171 0.19 14.83 2.90
C TYR A 171 -0.87 13.73 2.99
N ASN A 172 -0.88 13.05 4.12
CA ASN A 172 -1.90 12.05 4.41
C ASN A 172 -3.25 12.77 4.59
N LYS A 173 -4.03 12.90 3.52
CA LYS A 173 -5.41 13.31 3.66
C LYS A 173 -6.13 12.19 4.42
N PRO A 174 -6.91 12.51 5.47
CA PRO A 174 -7.64 11.48 6.18
C PRO A 174 -8.47 10.67 5.19
N SER A 175 -8.31 9.35 5.20
CA SER A 175 -9.14 8.44 4.42
C SER A 175 -10.61 8.79 4.67
N ARG A 176 -11.39 8.96 3.61
CA ARG A 176 -12.85 9.18 3.72
C ARG A 176 -13.58 7.94 4.22
N VAL A 177 -12.91 6.80 4.28
CA VAL A 177 -13.46 5.56 4.83
C VAL A 177 -13.50 5.68 6.35
N LYS A 178 -14.70 5.83 6.89
CA LYS A 178 -14.96 5.91 8.32
C LYS A 178 -14.37 4.67 9.00
N GLY A 179 -13.33 4.87 9.82
CA GLY A 179 -12.76 3.79 10.63
C GLY A 179 -11.42 3.21 10.20
N HIS A 180 -10.91 3.50 9.02
CA HIS A 180 -9.62 3.02 8.57
C HIS A 180 -8.58 4.16 8.54
N ARG A 181 -7.62 4.14 9.47
CA ARG A 181 -6.59 5.17 9.62
C ARG A 181 -5.19 4.74 9.16
N ALA A 182 -5.03 3.49 8.78
CA ALA A 182 -3.71 2.89 8.49
C ALA A 182 -3.44 2.65 7.00
N SER A 183 -4.30 3.12 6.09
CA SER A 183 -4.05 2.97 4.65
C SER A 183 -3.20 4.12 4.10
N PHE A 184 -2.26 3.80 3.22
CA PHE A 184 -1.59 4.82 2.42
C PHE A 184 -2.59 5.51 1.47
N PRO A 185 -2.33 6.75 1.02
CA PRO A 185 -3.25 7.46 0.13
C PRO A 185 -3.26 6.84 -1.28
N VAL A 186 -4.40 6.95 -1.98
CA VAL A 186 -4.55 6.50 -3.38
C VAL A 186 -3.52 7.18 -4.28
N GLU A 187 -3.23 8.45 -4.01
CA GLU A 187 -2.26 9.27 -4.73
C GLU A 187 -0.83 8.69 -4.68
N LEU A 188 -0.45 8.01 -3.58
CA LEU A 188 0.85 7.35 -3.48
C LEU A 188 0.95 6.20 -4.47
N VAL A 189 -0.05 5.32 -4.48
CA VAL A 189 -0.11 4.19 -5.42
C VAL A 189 -0.20 4.69 -6.86
N TYR A 190 -1.03 5.69 -7.11
CA TYR A 190 -1.16 6.28 -8.44
C TYR A 190 0.17 6.90 -8.93
N LYS A 191 0.94 7.55 -8.04
CA LYS A 191 2.27 8.06 -8.36
C LYS A 191 3.25 6.93 -8.70
N ILE A 192 3.20 5.80 -7.96
CA ILE A 192 3.99 4.60 -8.30
C ILE A 192 3.62 4.12 -9.70
N LEU A 193 2.33 3.92 -9.98
CA LEU A 193 1.84 3.45 -11.27
C LEU A 193 2.23 4.40 -12.42
N LYS A 194 2.09 5.71 -12.24
CA LYS A 194 2.52 6.71 -13.24
C LYS A 194 4.01 6.70 -13.51
N SER A 195 4.82 6.38 -12.52
CA SER A 195 6.29 6.42 -12.63
C SER A 195 6.88 5.10 -13.13
N PHE A 196 6.27 3.97 -12.80
CA PHE A 196 6.83 2.64 -13.01
C PHE A 196 5.90 1.66 -13.73
N GLY A 197 4.59 1.91 -13.78
CA GLY A 197 3.61 1.04 -14.42
C GLY A 197 3.45 1.32 -15.91
N GLN A 198 3.01 0.31 -16.65
CA GLN A 198 2.51 0.41 -18.02
C GLN A 198 0.97 0.29 -18.01
N SER A 199 0.29 0.83 -19.02
CA SER A 199 -1.15 0.61 -19.17
C SER A 199 -1.44 -0.88 -19.31
N GLY A 200 -2.41 -1.39 -18.56
CA GLY A 200 -2.74 -2.81 -18.51
C GLY A 200 -1.72 -3.67 -17.75
N CYS A 201 -0.75 -3.08 -17.03
CA CYS A 201 0.15 -3.87 -16.19
C CYS A 201 -0.62 -4.60 -15.08
N LYS A 202 -0.09 -5.76 -14.69
CA LYS A 202 -0.67 -6.60 -13.64
C LYS A 202 -0.05 -6.24 -12.29
N VAL A 203 -0.90 -5.88 -11.34
CA VAL A 203 -0.50 -5.47 -9.99
C VAL A 203 -1.03 -6.47 -8.95
N ILE A 204 -0.23 -6.81 -7.95
CA ILE A 204 -0.69 -7.52 -6.76
C ILE A 204 -0.55 -6.67 -5.50
N ASP A 205 -1.58 -6.71 -4.65
CA ASP A 205 -1.51 -6.26 -3.26
C ASP A 205 -2.00 -7.39 -2.33
N PRO A 206 -1.08 -8.11 -1.66
CA PRO A 206 -1.44 -9.22 -0.77
C PRO A 206 -2.00 -8.76 0.59
N PHE A 207 -2.04 -7.45 0.86
CA PHE A 207 -2.61 -6.84 2.06
C PHE A 207 -3.55 -5.68 1.69
N LEU A 208 -4.57 -6.01 0.90
CA LEU A 208 -5.41 -5.01 0.23
C LEU A 208 -6.09 -4.02 1.19
N GLY A 209 -6.40 -4.45 2.42
CA GLY A 209 -7.11 -3.64 3.39
C GLY A 209 -8.44 -3.15 2.83
N THR A 210 -8.63 -1.83 2.82
CA THR A 210 -9.84 -1.19 2.28
C THR A 210 -9.79 -0.86 0.79
N GLY A 211 -8.90 -1.49 0.02
CA GLY A 211 -8.91 -1.43 -1.45
C GLY A 211 -8.19 -0.24 -2.08
N THR A 212 -7.29 0.44 -1.37
CA THR A 212 -6.59 1.62 -1.90
C THR A 212 -5.83 1.31 -3.19
N THR A 213 -5.11 0.19 -3.23
CA THR A 213 -4.34 -0.23 -4.42
C THR A 213 -5.28 -0.53 -5.59
N ALA A 214 -6.39 -1.23 -5.35
CA ALA A 214 -7.36 -1.54 -6.39
C ALA A 214 -7.98 -0.27 -7.01
N VAL A 215 -8.35 0.71 -6.18
CA VAL A 215 -8.86 2.00 -6.65
C VAL A 215 -7.82 2.73 -7.51
N ALA A 216 -6.56 2.78 -7.09
CA ALA A 216 -5.51 3.43 -7.85
C ALA A 216 -5.22 2.73 -9.19
N CYS A 217 -5.28 1.39 -9.21
CA CYS A 217 -5.14 0.59 -10.43
C CYS A 217 -6.26 0.88 -11.42
N GLU A 218 -7.49 0.98 -10.95
CA GLU A 218 -8.64 1.33 -11.78
C GLU A 218 -8.50 2.74 -12.39
N TRP A 219 -8.05 3.73 -11.60
CA TRP A 219 -7.76 5.08 -12.09
C TRP A 219 -6.64 5.12 -13.13
N PHE A 220 -5.68 4.23 -13.00
CA PHE A 220 -4.53 4.19 -13.92
C PHE A 220 -4.82 3.35 -15.19
N GLY A 221 -5.76 2.41 -15.13
CA GLY A 221 -6.00 1.42 -16.17
C GLY A 221 -5.04 0.22 -16.08
N ALA A 222 -4.74 -0.23 -14.85
CA ALA A 222 -3.98 -1.45 -14.55
C ALA A 222 -4.92 -2.57 -14.10
N GLU A 223 -4.51 -3.82 -14.30
CA GLU A 223 -5.15 -4.97 -13.67
C GLU A 223 -4.69 -5.10 -12.22
N CYS A 224 -5.60 -5.39 -11.29
CA CYS A 224 -5.24 -5.57 -9.87
C CYS A 224 -5.77 -6.86 -9.31
N THR A 225 -4.88 -7.64 -8.70
CA THR A 225 -5.24 -8.72 -7.80
C THR A 225 -4.98 -8.27 -6.36
N GLY A 226 -6.03 -8.19 -5.57
CA GLY A 226 -5.97 -7.84 -4.15
C GLY A 226 -6.35 -9.01 -3.27
N VAL A 227 -5.57 -9.28 -2.24
CA VAL A 227 -5.86 -10.34 -1.25
C VAL A 227 -6.04 -9.71 0.12
N GLU A 228 -7.10 -10.09 0.82
CA GLU A 228 -7.41 -9.60 2.17
C GLU A 228 -7.94 -10.74 3.01
N ILE A 229 -7.33 -10.98 4.15
CA ILE A 229 -7.71 -12.09 5.04
C ILE A 229 -8.92 -11.74 5.92
N ASP A 230 -9.04 -10.47 6.30
CA ASP A 230 -10.13 -9.99 7.15
C ASP A 230 -11.40 -9.79 6.31
N GLU A 231 -12.49 -10.51 6.69
CA GLU A 231 -13.74 -10.48 5.93
C GLU A 231 -14.41 -9.09 5.93
N ASP A 232 -14.30 -8.34 7.02
CA ASP A 232 -14.89 -7.01 7.13
C ASP A 232 -14.14 -5.99 6.25
N TYR A 233 -12.80 -6.07 6.23
CA TYR A 233 -11.99 -5.27 5.31
C TYR A 233 -12.21 -5.66 3.87
N PHE A 234 -12.31 -6.95 3.57
CA PHE A 234 -12.65 -7.42 2.23
C PHE A 234 -14.00 -6.86 1.73
N LYS A 235 -15.05 -6.91 2.58
CA LYS A 235 -16.35 -6.30 2.24
C LYS A 235 -16.23 -4.80 2.04
N ALA A 236 -15.55 -4.10 2.95
CA ALA A 236 -15.33 -2.67 2.87
C ALA A 236 -14.55 -2.27 1.58
N ALA A 237 -13.55 -3.06 1.18
CA ALA A 237 -12.83 -2.87 -0.07
C ALA A 237 -13.76 -3.01 -1.29
N CYS A 238 -14.56 -4.07 -1.33
CA CYS A 238 -15.51 -4.31 -2.41
C CYS A 238 -16.54 -3.17 -2.55
N ASP A 239 -17.07 -2.67 -1.44
CA ASP A 239 -18.06 -1.59 -1.44
C ASP A 239 -17.43 -0.25 -1.85
N ARG A 240 -16.21 0.03 -1.36
CA ARG A 240 -15.44 1.21 -1.75
C ARG A 240 -15.13 1.22 -3.24
N ILE A 241 -14.60 0.13 -3.77
CA ILE A 241 -14.27 0.00 -5.19
C ILE A 241 -15.51 0.29 -6.04
N LYS A 242 -16.65 -0.35 -5.75
CA LYS A 242 -17.90 -0.09 -6.50
C LYS A 242 -18.34 1.38 -6.44
N SER A 243 -18.21 2.01 -5.27
CA SER A 243 -18.56 3.42 -5.09
C SER A 243 -17.63 4.36 -5.84
N GLU A 244 -16.32 4.10 -5.82
CA GLU A 244 -15.33 4.97 -6.48
C GLU A 244 -15.29 4.74 -7.98
N SER A 245 -15.50 3.52 -8.49
CA SER A 245 -15.65 3.25 -9.92
C SER A 245 -16.79 4.03 -10.56
N SER A 246 -17.91 4.16 -9.86
CA SER A 246 -19.04 4.96 -10.35
C SER A 246 -18.73 6.46 -10.43
N GLN A 247 -17.86 6.97 -9.56
CA GLN A 247 -17.41 8.38 -9.59
C GLN A 247 -16.39 8.64 -10.71
N ILE A 248 -15.54 7.68 -11.01
CA ILE A 248 -14.57 7.76 -12.11
C ILE A 248 -15.30 7.83 -13.45
N SER A 249 -16.26 6.95 -13.68
CA SER A 249 -17.07 6.95 -14.90
C SER A 249 -17.72 8.31 -15.17
N LEU A 250 -18.18 8.98 -14.11
CA LEU A 250 -18.76 10.32 -14.22
C LEU A 250 -17.68 11.38 -14.52
N ALA A 251 -16.52 11.31 -13.88
CA ALA A 251 -15.43 12.24 -14.11
C ALA A 251 -14.81 12.10 -15.51
N GLU A 252 -14.69 10.86 -16.01
CA GLU A 252 -14.27 10.59 -17.38
C GLU A 252 -15.30 11.08 -18.41
N LEU A 253 -16.60 10.92 -18.13
CA LEU A 253 -17.67 11.42 -18.99
C LEU A 253 -17.63 12.96 -19.08
N ILE A 254 -17.45 13.63 -17.93
CA ILE A 254 -17.32 15.09 -17.87
C ILE A 254 -16.07 15.55 -18.64
N ARG A 255 -14.94 14.86 -18.49
CA ARG A 255 -13.71 15.19 -19.20
C ARG A 255 -13.84 15.02 -20.71
N ARG A 256 -14.43 13.92 -21.19
CA ARG A 256 -14.71 13.73 -22.62
C ARG A 256 -15.59 14.82 -23.20
N ASN A 257 -16.68 15.18 -22.50
CA ASN A 257 -17.55 16.26 -22.95
C ASN A 257 -16.83 17.62 -23.01
N MET A 258 -15.92 17.89 -22.04
CA MET A 258 -15.10 19.11 -22.05
C MET A 258 -14.07 19.10 -23.20
N ASP A 259 -13.45 17.94 -23.48
CA ASP A 259 -12.49 17.81 -24.58
C ASP A 259 -13.19 17.97 -25.95
N GLU A 260 -14.40 17.42 -26.11
CA GLU A 260 -15.22 17.60 -27.32
C GLU A 260 -15.69 19.06 -27.51
N GLU A 261 -16.11 19.74 -26.43
CA GLU A 261 -16.48 21.18 -26.49
C GLU A 261 -15.27 22.07 -26.81
N LEU A 262 -14.07 21.74 -26.30
CA LEU A 262 -12.84 22.46 -26.63
C LEU A 262 -12.44 22.24 -28.09
N GLU A 263 -12.55 21.05 -28.63
CA GLU A 263 -12.27 20.77 -30.05
C GLU A 263 -13.24 21.48 -31.00
N GLU A 264 -14.52 21.64 -30.62
CA GLU A 264 -15.49 22.44 -31.39
C GLU A 264 -15.19 23.94 -31.35
N LEU A 265 -14.69 24.46 -30.22
CA LEU A 265 -14.33 25.89 -30.09
C LEU A 265 -13.07 26.29 -30.87
N PHE A 266 -12.22 25.33 -31.22
CA PHE A 266 -10.96 25.56 -31.98
C PHE A 266 -11.04 25.11 -33.44
N ARG A 267 -12.22 24.68 -33.93
CA ARG A 267 -12.50 24.48 -35.36
C ARG A 267 -13.06 25.75 -35.99
#